data_c04b2621274eefe72445a5a0784e3ac6
#
_entry.id   c04b2621274eefe72445a5a0784e3ac6
#
_cell.length_a   1.000
_cell.length_b   1.000
_cell.length_c   1.000
_cell.angle_alpha   90.00
_cell.angle_beta   90.00
_cell.angle_gamma   90.00
#
_symmetry.space_group_name_H-M   'P 1'
#
loop_
_entity.id
_entity.type
_entity.pdbx_description
1 polymer ?
#
loop_
_entity_poly.entity_id
_entity_poly.type
_entity_poly.pdbx_seq_one_letter_code
_entity_poly.pdbx_strand_id
1 'polypeptide(L)'
;YEEGNFVFVVLCDLMTKNVKNEIEAARLAEKITAAIKEHNVKFKEIIEYGIGISSGEILAKVENKKLKFTPLGNVIIGAKKLAEQADKTILMSKEAYEKGSAEIKAVKKDEKTYEIMNVVDQEKNKKFIEEFLKRSGK
;
A
#
# COMPACT_ATOMS: atom_id res chain seq x y z
N TYR A 1 -2.15 -3.47 -14.10
CA TYR A 1 -3.06 -3.39 -15.25
C TYR A 1 -4.16 -2.35 -15.02
N GLU A 2 -4.80 -1.97 -16.08
CA GLU A 2 -5.84 -0.93 -16.06
C GLU A 2 -7.22 -1.52 -16.40
N GLU A 3 -8.25 -1.00 -15.74
CA GLU A 3 -9.64 -1.36 -16.02
C GLU A 3 -10.50 -0.10 -15.80
N GLY A 4 -10.98 0.52 -16.89
CA GLY A 4 -11.71 1.79 -16.81
C GLY A 4 -10.86 2.89 -16.19
N ASN A 5 -11.35 3.46 -15.09
CA ASN A 5 -10.65 4.51 -14.33
C ASN A 5 -9.75 3.96 -13.23
N PHE A 6 -9.52 2.65 -13.20
CA PHE A 6 -8.74 2.00 -12.17
C PHE A 6 -7.40 1.51 -12.71
N VAL A 7 -6.37 1.67 -11.89
CA VAL A 7 -5.08 1.04 -12.10
C VAL A 7 -4.88 0.03 -10.98
N PHE A 8 -4.60 -1.21 -11.33
CA PHE A 8 -4.39 -2.29 -10.37
C PHE A 8 -2.92 -2.67 -10.31
N VAL A 9 -2.43 -2.79 -9.10
CA VAL A 9 -1.09 -3.31 -8.84
C VAL A 9 -1.22 -4.56 -7.97
N VAL A 10 -0.68 -5.66 -8.43
CA VAL A 10 -0.71 -6.93 -7.70
C VAL A 10 0.69 -7.23 -7.18
N LEU A 11 0.80 -7.34 -5.87
CA LEU A 11 2.04 -7.70 -5.20
C LEU A 11 1.89 -9.11 -4.63
N CYS A 12 2.79 -10.00 -4.98
CA CYS A 12 2.81 -11.35 -4.45
C CYS A 12 4.24 -11.87 -4.28
N ASP A 13 4.40 -12.87 -3.44
CA ASP A 13 5.70 -13.44 -3.04
C ASP A 13 6.55 -13.89 -4.24
N LEU A 14 5.91 -14.42 -5.27
CA LEU A 14 6.61 -14.88 -6.49
C LEU A 14 7.34 -13.75 -7.20
N MET A 15 6.81 -12.54 -7.14
CA MET A 15 7.39 -11.38 -7.83
C MET A 15 8.23 -10.50 -6.92
N THR A 16 7.73 -10.24 -5.72
CA THR A 16 8.41 -9.32 -4.79
C THR A 16 9.52 -9.98 -3.99
N LYS A 17 9.51 -11.31 -3.90
CA LYS A 17 10.39 -12.07 -3.00
C LYS A 17 10.28 -11.64 -1.55
N ASN A 18 9.13 -11.12 -1.17
CA ASN A 18 8.83 -10.58 0.15
C ASN A 18 7.53 -11.19 0.66
N VAL A 19 7.50 -11.59 1.92
CA VAL A 19 6.29 -12.13 2.56
C VAL A 19 5.39 -11.04 3.15
N LYS A 20 5.90 -9.81 3.26
CA LYS A 20 5.17 -8.65 3.81
C LYS A 20 4.67 -7.72 2.71
N ASN A 21 3.94 -8.26 1.76
CA ASN A 21 3.43 -7.51 0.61
C ASN A 21 2.44 -6.40 1.00
N GLU A 22 1.74 -6.55 2.10
CA GLU A 22 0.80 -5.54 2.62
C GLU A 22 1.53 -4.24 2.99
N ILE A 23 2.71 -4.35 3.57
CA ILE A 23 3.54 -3.20 3.92
C ILE A 23 4.11 -2.56 2.66
N GLU A 24 4.57 -3.35 1.71
CA GLU A 24 5.06 -2.84 0.42
C GLU A 24 3.96 -2.13 -0.36
N ALA A 25 2.74 -2.65 -0.32
CA ALA A 25 1.58 -1.99 -0.94
C ALA A 25 1.30 -0.63 -0.29
N ALA A 26 1.36 -0.55 1.03
CA ALA A 26 1.17 0.70 1.75
C ALA A 26 2.27 1.72 1.43
N ARG A 27 3.52 1.30 1.35
CA ARG A 27 4.64 2.17 0.96
C ARG A 27 4.49 2.69 -0.47
N LEU A 28 4.09 1.81 -1.38
CA LEU A 28 3.84 2.19 -2.77
C LEU A 28 2.71 3.21 -2.85
N ALA A 29 1.63 3.00 -2.10
CA ALA A 29 0.50 3.93 -2.03
C ALA A 29 0.93 5.32 -1.53
N GLU A 30 1.80 5.39 -0.52
CA GLU A 30 2.35 6.67 -0.05
C GLU A 30 3.17 7.37 -1.14
N LYS A 31 4.00 6.63 -1.88
CA LYS A 31 4.80 7.19 -2.98
C LYS A 31 3.91 7.72 -4.11
N ILE A 32 2.86 6.99 -4.46
CA ILE A 32 1.89 7.43 -5.48
C ILE A 32 1.18 8.70 -5.02
N THR A 33 0.75 8.73 -3.78
CA THR A 33 0.10 9.92 -3.17
C THR A 33 1.02 11.13 -3.23
N ALA A 34 2.28 10.97 -2.85
CA ALA A 34 3.25 12.06 -2.89
C ALA A 34 3.47 12.58 -4.31
N ALA A 35 3.57 11.69 -5.29
CA ALA A 35 3.73 12.06 -6.70
C ALA A 35 2.52 12.83 -7.23
N ILE A 36 1.30 12.40 -6.89
CA ILE A 36 0.08 13.07 -7.30
C ILE A 36 -0.02 14.46 -6.66
N LYS A 37 0.29 14.58 -5.37
CA LYS A 37 0.27 15.86 -4.68
C LYS A 37 1.28 16.84 -5.27
N GLU A 38 2.46 16.37 -5.64
CA GLU A 38 3.48 17.19 -6.33
C GLU A 38 2.97 17.67 -7.69
N HIS A 39 2.35 16.78 -8.47
CA HIS A 39 1.72 17.14 -9.74
C HIS A 39 0.66 18.22 -9.54
N ASN A 40 -0.22 18.06 -8.57
CA ASN A 40 -1.34 18.97 -8.32
C ASN A 40 -0.91 20.38 -7.89
N VAL A 41 0.27 20.51 -7.30
CA VAL A 41 0.86 21.82 -6.99
C VAL A 41 1.39 22.51 -8.26
N LYS A 42 1.96 21.75 -9.19
CA LYS A 42 2.64 22.28 -10.38
C LYS A 42 1.72 22.55 -11.57
N PHE A 43 0.61 21.83 -11.69
CA PHE A 43 -0.24 21.86 -12.88
C PHE A 43 -1.67 22.27 -12.54
N LYS A 44 -2.34 22.89 -13.53
CA LYS A 44 -3.74 23.34 -13.37
C LYS A 44 -4.73 22.18 -13.35
N GLU A 45 -4.47 21.14 -14.13
CA GLU A 45 -5.29 19.93 -14.11
C GLU A 45 -4.96 19.12 -12.86
N ILE A 46 -5.92 19.03 -11.97
CA ILE A 46 -5.77 18.31 -10.70
C ILE A 46 -6.18 16.86 -10.90
N ILE A 47 -5.34 15.95 -10.48
CA ILE A 47 -5.65 14.53 -10.44
C ILE A 47 -6.38 14.24 -9.14
N GLU A 48 -7.62 13.79 -9.26
CA GLU A 48 -8.37 13.24 -8.15
C GLU A 48 -8.06 11.75 -8.03
N TYR A 49 -7.92 11.26 -6.81
CA TYR A 49 -7.53 9.88 -6.58
C TYR A 49 -8.11 9.30 -5.30
N GLY A 50 -8.17 8.00 -5.27
CA GLY A 50 -8.42 7.20 -4.07
C GLY A 50 -7.66 5.90 -4.23
N ILE A 51 -7.03 5.42 -3.17
CA ILE A 51 -6.25 4.18 -3.20
C ILE A 51 -6.88 3.17 -2.25
N GLY A 52 -7.11 1.97 -2.74
CA GLY A 52 -7.62 0.86 -1.95
C GLY A 52 -6.62 -0.28 -1.92
N ILE A 53 -6.37 -0.81 -0.74
CA ILE A 53 -5.47 -1.95 -0.53
C ILE A 53 -6.27 -3.09 0.11
N SER A 54 -6.25 -4.23 -0.55
CA SER A 54 -6.89 -5.45 -0.06
C SER A 54 -5.90 -6.60 -0.06
N SER A 55 -6.05 -7.52 0.86
CA SER A 55 -5.24 -8.72 0.95
C SER A 55 -6.12 -9.95 0.73
N GLY A 56 -5.56 -10.98 0.10
CA GLY A 56 -6.27 -12.21 -0.16
C GLY A 56 -5.37 -13.22 -0.85
N GLU A 57 -5.97 -14.28 -1.33
CA GLU A 57 -5.26 -15.36 -2.01
C GLU A 57 -5.39 -15.23 -3.52
N ILE A 58 -4.32 -15.57 -4.22
CA ILE A 58 -4.31 -15.68 -5.67
C ILE A 58 -3.63 -16.98 -6.08
N LEU A 59 -4.07 -17.55 -7.19
CA LEU A 59 -3.32 -18.58 -7.89
C LEU A 59 -2.40 -17.88 -8.89
N ALA A 60 -1.10 -18.03 -8.72
CA ALA A 60 -0.14 -17.29 -9.52
C ALA A 60 0.98 -18.15 -10.03
N LYS A 61 1.48 -17.80 -11.23
CA LYS A 61 2.70 -18.37 -11.79
C LYS A 61 3.45 -17.30 -12.56
N VAL A 62 4.76 -17.47 -12.69
CA VAL A 62 5.60 -16.58 -13.50
C VAL A 62 5.97 -17.30 -14.79
N GLU A 63 5.59 -16.72 -15.91
CA GLU A 63 5.97 -17.19 -17.25
C GLU A 63 6.59 -16.04 -18.04
N ASN A 64 7.77 -16.28 -18.65
CA ASN A 64 8.46 -15.25 -19.44
C ASN A 64 8.62 -13.92 -18.68
N LYS A 65 8.98 -13.99 -17.40
CA LYS A 65 9.14 -12.84 -16.50
C LYS A 65 7.85 -12.05 -16.25
N LYS A 66 6.69 -12.61 -16.62
CA LYS A 66 5.38 -11.99 -16.39
C LYS A 66 4.58 -12.81 -15.38
N LEU A 67 3.91 -12.10 -14.49
CA LEU A 67 2.99 -12.71 -13.54
C LEU A 67 1.67 -13.04 -14.24
N LYS A 68 1.28 -14.31 -14.18
CA LYS A 68 -0.07 -14.74 -14.54
C LYS A 68 -0.78 -15.17 -13.26
N PHE A 69 -1.95 -14.63 -13.01
CA PHE A 69 -2.67 -14.90 -11.78
C PHE A 69 -4.18 -14.99 -11.97
N THR A 70 -4.81 -15.73 -11.06
CA THR A 70 -6.26 -15.79 -10.92
C THR A 70 -6.58 -15.42 -9.46
N PRO A 71 -7.33 -14.34 -9.23
CA PRO A 71 -7.71 -13.99 -7.87
C PRO A 71 -8.71 -15.00 -7.30
N LEU A 72 -8.57 -15.31 -6.02
CA LEU A 72 -9.51 -16.13 -5.28
C LEU A 72 -10.34 -15.23 -4.37
N GLY A 73 -11.65 -15.45 -4.36
CA GLY A 73 -12.55 -14.63 -3.57
C GLY A 73 -12.67 -13.19 -4.08
N ASN A 74 -12.77 -12.25 -3.16
CA ASN A 74 -13.12 -10.85 -3.45
C ASN A 74 -11.94 -9.87 -3.33
N VAL A 75 -10.70 -10.33 -3.44
CA VAL A 75 -9.54 -9.48 -3.21
C VAL A 75 -9.48 -8.28 -4.16
N ILE A 76 -9.70 -8.50 -5.44
CA ILE A 76 -9.69 -7.43 -6.45
C ILE A 76 -10.90 -6.50 -6.29
N ILE A 77 -12.08 -7.09 -6.14
CA ILE A 77 -13.33 -6.34 -5.93
C ILE A 77 -13.24 -5.52 -4.65
N GLY A 78 -12.67 -6.08 -3.59
CA GLY A 78 -12.47 -5.39 -2.32
C GLY A 78 -11.56 -4.18 -2.45
N ALA A 79 -10.43 -4.31 -3.14
CA ALA A 79 -9.52 -3.20 -3.38
C ALA A 79 -10.20 -2.09 -4.21
N LYS A 80 -10.96 -2.47 -5.23
CA LYS A 80 -11.70 -1.53 -6.08
C LYS A 80 -12.73 -0.73 -5.27
N LYS A 81 -13.51 -1.40 -4.43
CA LYS A 81 -14.49 -0.74 -3.56
C LYS A 81 -13.84 0.25 -2.60
N LEU A 82 -12.72 -0.13 -2.00
CA LEU A 82 -11.98 0.77 -1.12
C LEU A 82 -11.46 2.00 -1.88
N ALA A 83 -10.93 1.81 -3.08
CA ALA A 83 -10.46 2.92 -3.91
C ALA A 83 -11.60 3.87 -4.29
N GLU A 84 -12.79 3.35 -4.58
CA GLU A 84 -13.98 4.17 -4.86
C GLU A 84 -14.44 4.98 -3.65
N GLN A 85 -14.31 4.43 -2.45
CA GLN A 85 -14.68 5.11 -1.21
C GLN A 85 -13.63 6.12 -0.74
N ALA A 86 -12.39 5.95 -1.16
CA ALA A 86 -11.29 6.81 -0.76
C ALA A 86 -11.34 8.14 -1.53
N ASP A 87 -11.27 9.24 -0.79
CA ASP A 87 -11.19 10.59 -1.36
C ASP A 87 -9.87 11.21 -0.93
N LYS A 88 -8.90 11.19 -1.85
CA LYS A 88 -7.52 11.67 -1.61
C LYS A 88 -6.85 10.99 -0.41
N THR A 89 -7.25 9.74 -0.17
CA THR A 89 -6.78 8.94 0.97
C THR A 89 -6.41 7.54 0.51
N ILE A 90 -5.79 6.80 1.43
CA ILE A 90 -5.45 5.40 1.24
C ILE A 90 -6.28 4.60 2.24
N LEU A 91 -7.19 3.77 1.72
CA LEU A 91 -7.99 2.88 2.55
C LEU A 91 -7.49 1.44 2.43
N MET A 92 -7.48 0.74 3.53
CA MET A 92 -6.97 -0.62 3.62
C MET A 92 -8.01 -1.51 4.29
N SER A 93 -8.14 -2.75 3.80
CA SER A 93 -9.00 -3.72 4.45
C SER A 93 -8.43 -4.11 5.82
N LYS A 94 -9.31 -4.55 6.73
CA LYS A 94 -8.91 -5.01 8.05
C LYS A 94 -7.88 -6.14 7.96
N GLU A 95 -8.11 -7.11 7.07
CA GLU A 95 -7.22 -8.25 6.87
C GLU A 95 -5.82 -7.81 6.44
N ALA A 96 -5.74 -6.86 5.51
CA ALA A 96 -4.46 -6.32 5.08
C ALA A 96 -3.76 -5.54 6.20
N TYR A 97 -4.51 -4.74 6.94
CA TYR A 97 -3.98 -3.98 8.07
C TYR A 97 -3.41 -4.90 9.16
N GLU A 98 -4.13 -5.95 9.52
CA GLU A 98 -3.69 -6.88 10.56
C GLU A 98 -2.35 -7.55 10.22
N LYS A 99 -2.11 -7.82 8.94
CA LYS A 99 -0.85 -8.41 8.48
C LYS A 99 0.33 -7.45 8.52
N GLY A 100 0.09 -6.14 8.47
CA GLY A 100 1.13 -5.12 8.46
C GLY A 100 1.08 -4.14 9.63
N SER A 101 0.26 -4.39 10.63
CA SER A 101 -0.05 -3.42 11.71
C SER A 101 1.14 -2.93 12.51
N ALA A 102 2.21 -3.72 12.61
CA ALA A 102 3.44 -3.31 13.32
C ALA A 102 4.14 -2.12 12.68
N GLU A 103 3.98 -1.94 11.38
CA GLU A 103 4.68 -0.92 10.59
C GLU A 103 3.74 0.12 9.98
N ILE A 104 2.43 -0.09 10.06
CA ILE A 104 1.43 0.79 9.46
C ILE A 104 0.66 1.51 10.56
N LYS A 105 0.72 2.84 10.55
CA LYS A 105 -0.15 3.67 11.39
C LYS A 105 -1.40 4.00 10.62
N ALA A 106 -2.54 3.65 11.16
CA ALA A 106 -3.83 3.84 10.53
C ALA A 106 -4.90 4.21 11.54
N VAL A 107 -5.96 4.85 11.03
CA VAL A 107 -7.15 5.17 11.79
C VAL A 107 -8.28 4.24 11.34
N LYS A 108 -8.94 3.61 12.30
CA LYS A 108 -10.09 2.76 12.03
C LYS A 108 -11.26 3.63 11.57
N LYS A 109 -11.77 3.37 10.37
CA LYS A 109 -12.92 4.08 9.81
C LYS A 109 -14.23 3.37 10.12
N ASP A 110 -14.23 2.04 10.00
CA ASP A 110 -15.34 1.19 10.39
C ASP A 110 -14.77 -0.19 10.76
N GLU A 111 -15.61 -1.18 11.00
CA GLU A 111 -15.20 -2.52 11.44
C GLU A 111 -14.30 -3.25 10.45
N LYS A 112 -14.32 -2.86 9.18
CA LYS A 112 -13.62 -3.55 8.09
C LYS A 112 -12.60 -2.68 7.36
N THR A 113 -12.51 -1.40 7.70
CA THR A 113 -11.73 -0.42 6.92
C THR A 113 -10.85 0.44 7.80
N TYR A 114 -9.61 0.60 7.39
CA TYR A 114 -8.62 1.48 8.03
C TYR A 114 -8.10 2.49 7.02
N GLU A 115 -7.92 3.74 7.46
CA GLU A 115 -7.26 4.77 6.65
C GLU A 115 -5.80 4.85 7.06
N ILE A 116 -4.90 4.70 6.09
CA ILE A 116 -3.46 4.77 6.35
C ILE A 116 -3.04 6.22 6.57
N MET A 117 -2.37 6.46 7.68
CA MET A 117 -1.78 7.76 7.99
C MET A 117 -0.29 7.78 7.65
N ASN A 118 0.43 6.71 7.95
CA ASN A 118 1.86 6.63 7.75
C ASN A 118 2.34 5.19 7.80
N VAL A 119 3.43 4.91 7.09
CA VAL A 119 4.17 3.65 7.20
C VAL A 119 5.49 3.94 7.89
N VAL A 120 5.74 3.26 8.99
CA VAL A 120 6.96 3.45 9.78
C VAL A 120 8.13 2.75 9.08
N ASP A 121 9.20 3.49 8.84
CA ASP A 121 10.44 2.92 8.33
C ASP A 121 11.31 2.49 9.51
N GLN A 122 11.26 1.20 9.82
CA GLN A 122 12.02 0.63 10.94
C GLN A 122 13.53 0.74 10.74
N GLU A 123 14.02 0.68 9.50
CA GLU A 123 15.44 0.85 9.21
C GLU A 123 15.92 2.27 9.48
N LYS A 124 15.14 3.27 9.10
CA LYS A 124 15.43 4.67 9.42
C LYS A 124 15.44 4.92 10.92
N ASN A 125 14.46 4.38 11.63
CA ASN A 125 14.36 4.50 13.07
C ASN A 125 15.57 3.82 13.76
N LYS A 126 15.95 2.65 13.27
CA LYS A 126 17.09 1.91 13.79
C LYS A 126 18.39 2.69 13.58
N LYS A 127 18.62 3.23 12.39
CA LYS A 127 19.77 4.09 12.10
C LYS A 127 19.78 5.34 12.97
N PHE A 128 18.65 5.97 13.15
CA PHE A 128 18.51 7.14 14.02
C PHE A 128 18.90 6.83 15.45
N ILE A 129 18.42 5.71 15.99
CA ILE A 129 18.76 5.25 17.34
C ILE A 129 20.25 4.97 17.47
N GLU A 130 20.85 4.28 16.50
CA GLU A 130 22.28 3.99 16.46
C GLU A 130 23.12 5.27 16.45
N GLU A 131 22.77 6.23 15.61
CA GLU A 131 23.45 7.52 15.54
C GLU A 131 23.30 8.32 16.85
N PHE A 132 22.12 8.29 17.44
CA PHE A 132 21.87 8.93 18.73
C PHE A 132 22.76 8.34 19.84
N LEU A 133 22.86 7.02 19.89
CA LEU A 133 23.71 6.32 20.86
C LEU A 133 25.21 6.63 20.65
N LYS A 134 25.65 6.76 19.40
CA LYS A 134 27.02 7.18 19.09
C LYS A 134 27.31 8.61 19.52
N ARG A 135 26.36 9.53 19.32
CA ARG A 135 26.50 10.95 19.70
C ARG A 135 26.53 11.16 21.22
N SER A 136 25.89 10.27 21.97
CA SER A 136 25.91 10.36 23.43
C SER A 136 27.23 9.85 24.05
N GLY A 137 28.22 9.48 23.23
CA GLY A 137 29.57 9.18 23.69
C GLY A 137 29.73 7.86 24.45
N LYS A 138 28.86 6.92 24.19
CA LYS A 138 28.83 5.67 24.95
C LYS A 138 28.91 4.45 24.06
#